data_55bc2c72f79cf9b89a499c713a03b686
#
_entry.id   55bc2c72f79cf9b89a499c713a03b686
#
_cell.length_a   1.000
_cell.length_b   1.000
_cell.length_c   1.000
_cell.angle_alpha   90.00
_cell.angle_beta   90.00
_cell.angle_gamma   90.00
#
_symmetry.space_group_name_H-M   'P 1'
#
loop_
_entity.id
_entity.type
_entity.pdbx_description
1 polymer ?
#
loop_
_entity_poly.entity_id
_entity_poly.type
_entity_poly.pdbx_seq_one_letter_code
_entity_poly.pdbx_strand_id
1 'polypeptide(L)'
;SVLKNIKRDNISEEQMMELKPTIEESGLQTRTEVILGLPGDSVEGHLNTLKTLLKAEIDEICVFTCMLLPGSELYSMEERKKWNLKSKHRILPRDFVKLKNGKIVIETEEVIVGTDQLKFEEYVELRLFNFVLRLTSADFAYPTLKKFLKECNIDFFDLVNKMYKNLSKAPECIQKVCDEYKNSTENELFDTREEIMTHYKQETEYKKLVEGEAGINVMYHYHADVMVNYMSEWS
;
A
#
# COMPACT_ATOMS: atom_id res chain seq x y z
N SER A 1 -3.66 6.09 20.61
CA SER A 1 -3.30 5.00 19.66
C SER A 1 -4.35 4.97 18.56
N VAL A 2 -3.90 4.97 17.30
CA VAL A 2 -4.74 4.91 16.09
C VAL A 2 -5.70 3.70 16.13
N LEU A 3 -5.23 2.54 16.61
CA LEU A 3 -6.05 1.33 16.74
C LEU A 3 -7.27 1.53 17.66
N LYS A 4 -7.14 2.32 18.72
CA LYS A 4 -8.28 2.64 19.60
C LYS A 4 -9.37 3.46 18.89
N ASN A 5 -8.99 4.29 17.90
CA ASN A 5 -9.93 5.08 17.12
C ASN A 5 -10.85 4.21 16.26
N ILE A 6 -10.38 3.02 15.89
CA ILE A 6 -11.14 2.02 15.12
C ILE A 6 -11.56 0.82 15.96
N LYS A 7 -11.46 0.94 17.31
CA LYS A 7 -11.87 -0.10 18.28
C LYS A 7 -11.22 -1.45 18.05
N ARG A 8 -9.92 -1.46 17.67
CA ARG A 8 -9.12 -2.68 17.52
C ARG A 8 -8.04 -2.75 18.60
N ASP A 9 -7.86 -3.94 19.14
CA ASP A 9 -6.72 -4.32 19.95
C ASP A 9 -5.85 -5.30 19.17
N ASN A 10 -4.56 -4.98 19.07
CA ASN A 10 -3.54 -5.86 18.52
C ASN A 10 -2.59 -6.25 19.65
N ILE A 11 -1.78 -7.28 19.43
CA ILE A 11 -0.67 -7.58 20.31
C ILE A 11 0.25 -6.37 20.42
N SER A 12 0.79 -6.12 21.61
CA SER A 12 1.74 -5.03 21.83
C SER A 12 3.11 -5.34 21.19
N GLU A 13 3.95 -4.30 21.07
CA GLU A 13 5.33 -4.46 20.60
C GLU A 13 6.09 -5.43 21.51
N GLU A 14 5.90 -5.32 22.84
CA GLU A 14 6.51 -6.19 23.84
C GLU A 14 6.09 -7.64 23.63
N GLN A 15 4.79 -7.89 23.47
CA GLN A 15 4.28 -9.25 23.21
C GLN A 15 4.80 -9.82 21.89
N MET A 16 4.94 -9.00 20.86
CA MET A 16 5.52 -9.42 19.59
C MET A 16 7.00 -9.81 19.75
N MET A 17 7.76 -9.02 20.50
CA MET A 17 9.18 -9.32 20.79
C MET A 17 9.35 -10.57 21.66
N GLU A 18 8.43 -10.83 22.60
CA GLU A 18 8.42 -12.06 23.41
C GLU A 18 8.16 -13.33 22.58
N LEU A 19 7.34 -13.23 21.54
CA LEU A 19 7.05 -14.35 20.65
C LEU A 19 8.18 -14.67 19.67
N LYS A 20 9.05 -13.69 19.37
CA LYS A 20 10.07 -13.80 18.34
C LYS A 20 10.98 -15.05 18.51
N PRO A 21 11.57 -15.37 19.67
CA PRO A 21 12.42 -16.57 19.82
C PRO A 21 11.68 -17.86 19.45
N THR A 22 10.42 -18.00 19.88
CA THR A 22 9.60 -19.17 19.58
C THR A 22 9.32 -19.32 18.09
N ILE A 23 9.09 -18.18 17.39
CA ILE A 23 8.86 -18.16 15.94
C ILE A 23 10.14 -18.56 15.20
N GLU A 24 11.29 -17.99 15.59
CA GLU A 24 12.60 -18.33 15.01
C GLU A 24 12.95 -19.82 15.19
N GLU A 25 12.76 -20.37 16.38
CA GLU A 25 12.97 -21.79 16.67
C GLU A 25 12.04 -22.72 15.86
N SER A 26 10.81 -22.26 15.58
CA SER A 26 9.86 -23.03 14.79
C SER A 26 10.14 -23.03 13.28
N GLY A 27 11.00 -22.12 12.80
CA GLY A 27 11.26 -21.90 11.37
C GLY A 27 10.05 -21.34 10.60
N LEU A 28 9.06 -20.80 11.31
CA LEU A 28 7.88 -20.17 10.69
C LEU A 28 8.20 -18.78 10.21
N GLN A 29 7.59 -18.42 9.07
CA GLN A 29 7.64 -17.08 8.51
C GLN A 29 6.56 -16.21 9.13
N THR A 30 6.89 -14.95 9.38
CA THR A 30 6.00 -13.96 9.95
C THR A 30 5.48 -13.02 8.88
N ARG A 31 4.18 -12.73 8.93
CA ARG A 31 3.54 -11.75 8.06
C ARG A 31 2.66 -10.82 8.88
N THR A 32 2.68 -9.55 8.55
CA THR A 32 1.78 -8.55 9.13
C THR A 32 1.16 -7.67 8.07
N GLU A 33 0.00 -7.10 8.43
CA GLU A 33 -0.73 -6.17 7.58
C GLU A 33 -0.81 -4.81 8.27
N VAL A 34 -0.45 -3.76 7.53
CA VAL A 34 -0.53 -2.36 7.96
C VAL A 34 -1.57 -1.67 7.09
N ILE A 35 -2.40 -0.83 7.71
CA ILE A 35 -3.43 -0.08 6.98
C ILE A 35 -3.02 1.39 6.97
N LEU A 36 -2.81 1.93 5.76
CA LEU A 36 -2.55 3.36 5.51
C LEU A 36 -3.87 4.13 5.48
N GLY A 37 -3.90 5.29 6.12
CA GLY A 37 -5.03 6.21 6.11
C GLY A 37 -6.06 5.96 7.22
N LEU A 38 -5.68 5.27 8.30
CA LEU A 38 -6.54 5.14 9.48
C LEU A 38 -6.77 6.49 10.16
N PRO A 39 -7.98 6.71 10.76
CA PRO A 39 -8.30 7.93 11.50
C PRO A 39 -7.29 8.25 12.59
N GLY A 40 -6.72 9.45 12.55
CA GLY A 40 -5.73 9.93 13.52
C GLY A 40 -4.30 9.42 13.28
N ASP A 41 -4.05 8.70 12.17
CA ASP A 41 -2.69 8.39 11.74
C ASP A 41 -2.08 9.57 10.96
N SER A 42 -0.76 9.66 11.02
CA SER A 42 0.03 10.68 10.36
C SER A 42 1.17 10.05 9.58
N VAL A 43 1.84 10.84 8.74
CA VAL A 43 3.07 10.39 8.04
C VAL A 43 4.07 9.80 9.04
N GLU A 44 4.33 10.51 10.14
CA GLU A 44 5.27 10.06 11.18
C GLU A 44 4.78 8.77 11.85
N GLY A 45 3.49 8.70 12.21
CA GLY A 45 2.88 7.52 12.82
C GLY A 45 3.01 6.28 11.94
N HIS A 46 2.69 6.42 10.65
CA HIS A 46 2.82 5.36 9.67
C HIS A 46 4.27 4.86 9.53
N LEU A 47 5.22 5.79 9.34
CA LEU A 47 6.64 5.46 9.21
C LEU A 47 7.19 4.81 10.49
N ASN A 48 6.79 5.28 11.68
CA ASN A 48 7.17 4.66 12.95
C ASN A 48 6.62 3.24 13.09
N THR A 49 5.40 2.99 12.65
CA THR A 49 4.83 1.63 12.62
C THR A 49 5.68 0.71 11.75
N LEU A 50 6.03 1.13 10.54
CA LEU A 50 6.89 0.34 9.65
C LEU A 50 8.28 0.11 10.25
N LYS A 51 8.87 1.13 10.86
CA LYS A 51 10.16 1.03 11.54
C LYS A 51 10.13 0.01 12.68
N THR A 52 9.09 0.03 13.51
CA THR A 52 8.90 -0.93 14.60
C THR A 52 8.79 -2.36 14.10
N LEU A 53 7.99 -2.59 13.05
CA LEU A 53 7.81 -3.91 12.45
C LEU A 53 9.10 -4.46 11.83
N LEU A 54 9.88 -3.62 11.16
CA LEU A 54 11.18 -4.00 10.61
C LEU A 54 12.21 -4.31 11.70
N LYS A 55 12.20 -3.59 12.82
CA LYS A 55 13.02 -3.91 14.00
C LYS A 55 12.61 -5.23 14.67
N ALA A 56 11.32 -5.54 14.66
CA ALA A 56 10.82 -6.84 15.11
C ALA A 56 11.18 -7.99 14.16
N GLU A 57 11.84 -7.66 13.02
CA GLU A 57 12.27 -8.62 11.99
C GLU A 57 11.09 -9.42 11.42
N ILE A 58 9.94 -8.76 11.24
CA ILE A 58 8.82 -9.35 10.52
C ILE A 58 9.26 -9.59 9.06
N ASP A 59 9.07 -10.81 8.59
CA ASP A 59 9.55 -11.25 7.27
C ASP A 59 8.83 -10.52 6.14
N GLU A 60 7.51 -10.38 6.22
CA GLU A 60 6.71 -9.70 5.21
C GLU A 60 5.77 -8.66 5.84
N ILE A 61 5.85 -7.43 5.36
CA ILE A 61 4.95 -6.33 5.72
C ILE A 61 4.11 -5.98 4.50
N CYS A 62 2.80 -6.24 4.56
CA CYS A 62 1.85 -5.85 3.52
C CYS A 62 1.13 -4.57 3.92
N VAL A 63 1.20 -3.54 3.11
CA VAL A 63 0.50 -2.28 3.36
C VAL A 63 -0.71 -2.16 2.45
N PHE A 64 -1.89 -1.97 3.07
CA PHE A 64 -3.16 -1.75 2.39
C PHE A 64 -3.67 -0.34 2.65
N THR A 65 -4.45 0.21 1.72
CA THR A 65 -5.19 1.46 1.94
C THR A 65 -6.45 1.18 2.77
N CYS A 66 -6.77 2.06 3.71
CA CYS A 66 -8.00 1.95 4.50
C CYS A 66 -9.24 2.05 3.60
N MET A 67 -10.09 1.04 3.65
CA MET A 67 -11.35 0.99 2.91
C MET A 67 -12.53 1.38 3.80
N LEU A 68 -13.47 2.12 3.25
CA LEU A 68 -14.76 2.43 3.86
C LEU A 68 -15.78 1.36 3.46
N LEU A 69 -15.94 0.37 4.33
CA LEU A 69 -16.86 -0.75 4.07
C LEU A 69 -18.28 -0.39 4.47
N PRO A 70 -19.26 -0.51 3.57
CA PRO A 70 -20.68 -0.30 3.90
C PRO A 70 -21.11 -1.15 5.11
N GLY A 71 -21.77 -0.51 6.07
CA GLY A 71 -22.20 -1.14 7.31
C GLY A 71 -21.17 -1.13 8.44
N SER A 72 -19.92 -0.73 8.20
CA SER A 72 -18.96 -0.47 9.27
C SER A 72 -19.23 0.88 9.94
N GLU A 73 -18.79 1.03 11.20
CA GLU A 73 -18.92 2.30 11.92
C GLU A 73 -18.17 3.45 11.21
N LEU A 74 -16.97 3.16 10.69
CA LEU A 74 -16.14 4.13 9.96
C LEU A 74 -16.80 4.65 8.66
N TYR A 75 -17.71 3.88 8.08
CA TYR A 75 -18.48 4.29 6.90
C TYR A 75 -19.53 5.38 7.22
N SER A 76 -19.90 5.55 8.48
CA SER A 76 -20.97 6.49 8.89
C SER A 76 -20.59 7.95 8.61
N MET A 77 -21.60 8.79 8.37
CA MET A 77 -21.40 10.23 8.17
C MET A 77 -20.87 10.93 9.43
N GLU A 78 -21.09 10.36 10.61
CA GLU A 78 -20.59 10.86 11.89
C GLU A 78 -19.07 10.69 11.95
N GLU A 79 -18.55 9.49 11.71
CA GLU A 79 -17.11 9.21 11.72
C GLU A 79 -16.38 9.94 10.58
N ARG A 80 -16.99 10.04 9.39
CA ARG A 80 -16.43 10.82 8.26
C ARG A 80 -16.22 12.29 8.65
N LYS A 81 -17.17 12.90 9.34
CA LYS A 81 -17.06 14.30 9.81
C LYS A 81 -16.05 14.42 10.95
N LYS A 82 -16.11 13.53 11.93
CA LYS A 82 -15.24 13.53 13.10
C LYS A 82 -13.75 13.51 12.73
N TRP A 83 -13.39 12.67 11.75
CA TRP A 83 -12.00 12.49 11.32
C TRP A 83 -11.66 13.26 10.03
N ASN A 84 -12.60 14.06 9.54
CA ASN A 84 -12.46 14.80 8.26
C ASN A 84 -12.00 13.87 7.10
N LEU A 85 -12.59 12.67 7.02
CA LEU A 85 -12.18 11.67 6.03
C LEU A 85 -12.40 12.20 4.62
N LYS A 86 -11.36 12.14 3.81
CA LYS A 86 -11.38 12.35 2.37
C LYS A 86 -11.27 11.00 1.71
N SER A 87 -12.24 10.66 0.90
CA SER A 87 -12.28 9.36 0.22
C SER A 87 -12.40 9.54 -1.29
N LYS A 88 -11.95 8.53 -1.99
CA LYS A 88 -12.06 8.36 -3.44
C LYS A 88 -12.52 6.94 -3.73
N HIS A 89 -13.01 6.73 -4.94
CA HIS A 89 -13.44 5.42 -5.42
C HIS A 89 -12.45 4.90 -6.46
N ARG A 90 -12.22 3.58 -6.45
CA ARG A 90 -11.46 2.89 -7.48
C ARG A 90 -12.10 1.54 -7.81
N ILE A 91 -11.69 0.96 -8.92
CA ILE A 91 -12.13 -0.40 -9.28
C ILE A 91 -11.50 -1.39 -8.30
N LEU A 92 -12.30 -2.32 -7.80
CA LEU A 92 -11.76 -3.52 -7.14
C LEU A 92 -10.97 -4.32 -8.18
N PRO A 93 -9.66 -4.58 -7.98
CA PRO A 93 -8.79 -5.08 -9.03
C PRO A 93 -9.33 -6.33 -9.71
N ARG A 94 -9.50 -6.25 -11.05
CA ARG A 94 -10.02 -7.29 -11.94
C ARG A 94 -11.46 -7.74 -11.67
N ASP A 95 -12.24 -6.98 -10.91
CA ASP A 95 -13.63 -7.32 -10.61
C ASP A 95 -14.60 -6.52 -11.49
N PHE A 96 -14.72 -6.95 -12.73
CA PHE A 96 -15.61 -6.38 -13.74
C PHE A 96 -16.05 -7.46 -14.73
N VAL A 97 -17.23 -7.27 -15.32
CA VAL A 97 -17.78 -8.18 -16.32
C VAL A 97 -18.71 -7.47 -17.30
N LYS A 98 -18.67 -7.87 -18.57
CA LYS A 98 -19.68 -7.51 -19.56
C LYS A 98 -20.64 -8.68 -19.73
N LEU A 99 -21.87 -8.49 -19.30
CA LEU A 99 -22.94 -9.48 -19.39
C LEU A 99 -23.38 -9.73 -20.83
N LYS A 100 -24.04 -10.84 -21.11
CA LYS A 100 -24.55 -11.21 -22.46
C LYS A 100 -25.48 -10.17 -23.06
N ASN A 101 -26.21 -9.41 -22.23
CA ASN A 101 -27.09 -8.32 -22.67
C ASN A 101 -26.34 -7.00 -22.92
N GLY A 102 -25.00 -7.01 -22.90
CA GLY A 102 -24.15 -5.83 -23.09
C GLY A 102 -23.97 -4.94 -21.85
N LYS A 103 -24.65 -5.22 -20.73
CA LYS A 103 -24.47 -4.44 -19.50
C LYS A 103 -23.09 -4.71 -18.90
N ILE A 104 -22.33 -3.63 -18.62
CA ILE A 104 -21.09 -3.68 -17.88
C ILE A 104 -21.38 -3.54 -16.39
N VAL A 105 -20.79 -4.41 -15.60
CA VAL A 105 -20.79 -4.37 -14.13
C VAL A 105 -19.36 -4.25 -13.68
N ILE A 106 -19.09 -3.33 -12.76
CA ILE A 106 -17.77 -3.07 -12.18
C ILE A 106 -17.93 -2.96 -10.67
N GLU A 107 -17.22 -3.78 -9.93
CA GLU A 107 -17.13 -3.63 -8.48
C GLU A 107 -16.10 -2.56 -8.13
N THR A 108 -16.44 -1.75 -7.13
CA THR A 108 -15.66 -0.61 -6.71
C THR A 108 -15.49 -0.62 -5.20
N GLU A 109 -14.36 -0.12 -4.75
CA GLU A 109 -14.10 0.13 -3.34
C GLU A 109 -13.94 1.64 -3.11
N GLU A 110 -14.37 2.10 -1.94
CA GLU A 110 -14.15 3.45 -1.46
C GLU A 110 -12.97 3.43 -0.49
N VAL A 111 -11.93 4.22 -0.78
CA VAL A 111 -10.69 4.24 -0.01
C VAL A 111 -10.45 5.62 0.61
N ILE A 112 -9.88 5.64 1.82
CA ILE A 112 -9.48 6.89 2.49
C ILE A 112 -8.16 7.34 1.88
N VAL A 113 -8.15 8.56 1.35
CA VAL A 113 -6.98 9.21 0.76
C VAL A 113 -6.52 10.45 1.51
N GLY A 114 -7.18 10.77 2.60
CA GLY A 114 -6.83 11.87 3.48
C GLY A 114 -7.68 11.92 4.75
N THR A 115 -7.14 12.52 5.80
CA THR A 115 -7.79 12.73 7.10
C THR A 115 -7.45 14.13 7.60
N ASP A 116 -7.78 14.44 8.86
CA ASP A 116 -7.31 15.64 9.56
C ASP A 116 -5.79 15.67 9.79
N GLN A 117 -5.11 14.49 9.78
CA GLN A 117 -3.68 14.32 10.04
C GLN A 117 -2.87 13.89 8.80
N LEU A 118 -3.53 13.57 7.69
CA LEU A 118 -2.91 13.08 6.47
C LEU A 118 -3.50 13.79 5.25
N LYS A 119 -2.68 14.51 4.49
CA LYS A 119 -3.09 15.14 3.23
C LYS A 119 -3.03 14.14 2.07
N PHE A 120 -3.71 14.46 0.97
CA PHE A 120 -3.71 13.61 -0.22
C PHE A 120 -2.30 13.43 -0.82
N GLU A 121 -1.54 14.50 -0.90
CA GLU A 121 -0.17 14.46 -1.40
C GLU A 121 0.73 13.57 -0.52
N GLU A 122 0.54 13.63 0.80
CA GLU A 122 1.25 12.78 1.77
C GLU A 122 0.82 11.31 1.63
N TYR A 123 -0.46 11.04 1.36
CA TYR A 123 -0.95 9.69 1.03
C TYR A 123 -0.24 9.13 -0.21
N VAL A 124 -0.12 9.90 -1.29
CA VAL A 124 0.57 9.47 -2.52
C VAL A 124 2.06 9.19 -2.25
N GLU A 125 2.72 10.06 -1.47
CA GLU A 125 4.12 9.86 -1.08
C GLU A 125 4.31 8.63 -0.18
N LEU A 126 3.40 8.37 0.75
CA LEU A 126 3.46 7.15 1.56
C LEU A 126 3.18 5.89 0.72
N ARG A 127 2.32 5.97 -0.29
CA ARG A 127 2.15 4.89 -1.26
C ARG A 127 3.46 4.57 -1.98
N LEU A 128 4.20 5.60 -2.42
CA LEU A 128 5.53 5.42 -3.04
C LEU A 128 6.54 4.86 -2.03
N PHE A 129 6.57 5.37 -0.80
CA PHE A 129 7.44 4.80 0.24
C PHE A 129 7.16 3.30 0.47
N ASN A 130 5.89 2.93 0.56
CA ASN A 130 5.47 1.53 0.73
C ASN A 130 5.83 0.67 -0.49
N PHE A 131 5.86 1.25 -1.70
CA PHE A 131 6.35 0.58 -2.90
C PHE A 131 7.85 0.29 -2.81
N VAL A 132 8.67 1.28 -2.41
CA VAL A 132 10.11 1.10 -2.17
C VAL A 132 10.35 0.05 -1.07
N LEU A 133 9.59 0.10 0.03
CA LEU A 133 9.65 -0.91 1.07
C LEU A 133 9.36 -2.31 0.52
N ARG A 134 8.32 -2.45 -0.30
CA ARG A 134 7.97 -3.73 -0.91
C ARG A 134 9.07 -4.26 -1.82
N LEU A 135 9.66 -3.41 -2.67
CA LEU A 135 10.78 -3.80 -3.55
C LEU A 135 12.01 -4.29 -2.79
N THR A 136 12.22 -3.81 -1.55
CA THR A 136 13.38 -4.17 -0.72
C THR A 136 13.13 -5.28 0.28
N SER A 137 11.87 -5.56 0.64
CA SER A 137 11.55 -6.47 1.76
C SER A 137 10.62 -7.61 1.41
N ALA A 138 9.83 -7.52 0.32
CA ALA A 138 8.87 -8.57 -0.04
C ALA A 138 9.56 -9.82 -0.61
N ASP A 139 8.84 -10.92 -0.58
CA ASP A 139 9.22 -12.20 -1.18
C ASP A 139 10.64 -12.66 -0.75
N PHE A 140 11.01 -12.33 0.50
CA PHE A 140 12.34 -12.64 1.06
C PHE A 140 13.51 -12.02 0.28
N ALA A 141 13.26 -10.87 -0.36
CA ALA A 141 14.30 -10.14 -1.05
C ALA A 141 15.50 -9.83 -0.13
N TYR A 142 16.68 -10.01 -0.66
CA TYR A 142 17.96 -9.63 -0.04
C TYR A 142 18.24 -10.18 1.36
N PRO A 143 18.06 -11.48 1.66
CA PRO A 143 18.29 -12.02 3.01
C PRO A 143 19.74 -11.81 3.48
N THR A 144 20.71 -11.94 2.58
CA THR A 144 22.14 -11.70 2.87
C THR A 144 22.42 -10.24 3.23
N LEU A 145 21.79 -9.30 2.52
CA LEU A 145 21.90 -7.87 2.83
C LEU A 145 21.29 -7.56 4.20
N LYS A 146 20.10 -8.08 4.50
CA LYS A 146 19.46 -7.90 5.82
C LYS A 146 20.36 -8.40 6.95
N LYS A 147 20.95 -9.61 6.80
CA LYS A 147 21.90 -10.17 7.74
C LYS A 147 23.15 -9.29 7.90
N PHE A 148 23.76 -8.84 6.81
CA PHE A 148 24.93 -7.97 6.83
C PHE A 148 24.63 -6.64 7.55
N LEU A 149 23.50 -6.00 7.28
CA LEU A 149 23.10 -4.76 7.95
C LEU A 149 22.93 -4.97 9.45
N LYS A 150 22.34 -6.09 9.86
CA LYS A 150 22.19 -6.47 11.28
C LYS A 150 23.55 -6.64 11.94
N GLU A 151 24.51 -7.33 11.31
CA GLU A 151 25.88 -7.49 11.81
C GLU A 151 26.64 -6.14 11.93
N CYS A 152 26.34 -5.20 11.02
CA CYS A 152 26.88 -3.83 11.05
C CYS A 152 26.12 -2.89 12.00
N ASN A 153 25.07 -3.36 12.69
CA ASN A 153 24.20 -2.56 13.53
C ASN A 153 23.53 -1.38 12.77
N ILE A 154 23.15 -1.62 11.50
CA ILE A 154 22.46 -0.67 10.64
C ILE A 154 20.99 -1.07 10.60
N ASP A 155 20.09 -0.12 10.91
CA ASP A 155 18.64 -0.31 10.85
C ASP A 155 18.19 -0.47 9.38
N PHE A 156 17.48 -1.55 9.07
CA PHE A 156 16.98 -1.79 7.71
C PHE A 156 15.99 -0.71 7.25
N PHE A 157 15.21 -0.14 8.17
CA PHE A 157 14.37 1.01 7.88
C PHE A 157 15.17 2.21 7.37
N ASP A 158 16.35 2.47 7.94
CA ASP A 158 17.19 3.58 7.53
C ASP A 158 17.74 3.40 6.10
N LEU A 159 18.02 2.15 5.69
CA LEU A 159 18.34 1.84 4.29
C LEU A 159 17.16 2.16 3.38
N VAL A 160 15.96 1.63 3.66
CA VAL A 160 14.76 1.87 2.85
C VAL A 160 14.46 3.37 2.73
N ASN A 161 14.53 4.09 3.84
CA ASN A 161 14.31 5.55 3.89
C ASN A 161 15.38 6.32 3.08
N LYS A 162 16.62 5.85 3.11
CA LYS A 162 17.70 6.44 2.30
C LYS A 162 17.48 6.18 0.81
N MET A 163 17.06 4.98 0.43
CA MET A 163 16.72 4.67 -0.97
C MET A 163 15.57 5.56 -1.43
N TYR A 164 14.47 5.63 -0.70
CA TYR A 164 13.34 6.50 -0.99
C TYR A 164 13.76 7.97 -1.18
N LYS A 165 14.53 8.53 -0.24
CA LYS A 165 15.01 9.93 -0.31
C LYS A 165 15.99 10.21 -1.46
N ASN A 166 16.57 9.19 -2.06
CA ASN A 166 17.51 9.31 -3.16
C ASN A 166 16.99 8.75 -4.49
N LEU A 167 15.68 8.53 -4.62
CA LEU A 167 15.07 8.04 -5.88
C LEU A 167 15.44 8.91 -7.09
N SER A 168 15.60 10.23 -6.91
CA SER A 168 16.06 11.14 -7.97
C SER A 168 17.49 10.88 -8.47
N LYS A 169 18.25 10.03 -7.76
CA LYS A 169 19.61 9.61 -8.15
C LYS A 169 19.65 8.16 -8.62
N ALA A 170 18.53 7.47 -8.59
CA ALA A 170 18.41 6.10 -9.10
C ALA A 170 18.60 6.08 -10.63
N PRO A 171 18.87 4.93 -11.24
CA PRO A 171 18.84 4.79 -12.69
C PRO A 171 17.54 5.32 -13.32
N GLU A 172 17.62 5.90 -14.50
CA GLU A 172 16.48 6.57 -15.17
C GLU A 172 15.24 5.66 -15.30
N CYS A 173 15.46 4.37 -15.59
CA CYS A 173 14.37 3.38 -15.66
C CYS A 173 13.64 3.23 -14.33
N ILE A 174 14.34 3.24 -13.20
CA ILE A 174 13.74 3.15 -11.86
C ILE A 174 13.00 4.45 -11.52
N GLN A 175 13.57 5.62 -11.84
CA GLN A 175 12.87 6.90 -11.67
C GLN A 175 11.55 6.90 -12.44
N LYS A 176 11.60 6.47 -13.71
CA LYS A 176 10.41 6.37 -14.57
C LYS A 176 9.34 5.46 -13.98
N VAL A 177 9.71 4.27 -13.51
CA VAL A 177 8.77 3.34 -12.85
C VAL A 177 8.15 3.97 -11.60
N CYS A 178 8.92 4.68 -10.78
CA CYS A 178 8.40 5.38 -9.59
C CYS A 178 7.41 6.49 -9.95
N ASP A 179 7.71 7.27 -11.00
CA ASP A 179 6.81 8.32 -11.48
C ASP A 179 5.53 7.74 -12.07
N GLU A 180 5.62 6.67 -12.86
CA GLU A 180 4.46 5.95 -13.39
C GLU A 180 3.62 5.32 -12.28
N TYR A 181 4.25 4.77 -11.25
CA TYR A 181 3.55 4.27 -10.06
C TYR A 181 2.74 5.36 -9.35
N LYS A 182 3.34 6.54 -9.14
CA LYS A 182 2.63 7.69 -8.54
C LYS A 182 1.45 8.13 -9.42
N ASN A 183 1.69 8.33 -10.71
CA ASN A 183 0.65 8.71 -11.67
C ASN A 183 -0.49 7.69 -11.69
N SER A 184 -0.19 6.40 -11.69
CA SER A 184 -1.19 5.33 -11.66
C SER A 184 -1.95 5.29 -10.34
N THR A 185 -1.27 5.57 -9.21
CA THR A 185 -1.91 5.69 -7.89
C THR A 185 -2.93 6.83 -7.84
N GLU A 186 -2.66 7.94 -8.51
CA GLU A 186 -3.59 9.07 -8.60
C GLU A 186 -4.71 8.80 -9.62
N ASN A 187 -4.36 8.27 -10.79
CA ASN A 187 -5.28 8.07 -11.91
C ASN A 187 -6.27 6.90 -11.68
N GLU A 188 -6.00 5.97 -10.75
CA GLU A 188 -6.98 4.93 -10.38
C GLU A 188 -8.15 5.48 -9.55
N LEU A 189 -8.06 6.74 -9.07
CA LEU A 189 -8.96 7.34 -8.09
C LEU A 189 -9.99 8.28 -8.75
N PHE A 190 -11.26 8.02 -8.50
CA PHE A 190 -12.40 8.82 -8.96
C PHE A 190 -13.13 9.44 -7.77
N ASP A 191 -13.85 10.53 -8.00
CA ASP A 191 -14.63 11.18 -6.93
C ASP A 191 -15.86 10.35 -6.55
N THR A 192 -16.46 9.66 -7.51
CA THR A 192 -17.68 8.88 -7.29
C THR A 192 -17.64 7.54 -8.04
N ARG A 193 -18.44 6.59 -7.55
CA ARG A 193 -18.70 5.33 -8.26
C ARG A 193 -19.33 5.56 -9.63
N GLU A 194 -20.19 6.55 -9.74
CA GLU A 194 -20.89 6.91 -10.98
C GLU A 194 -19.92 7.39 -12.06
N GLU A 195 -18.86 8.10 -11.67
CA GLU A 195 -17.80 8.49 -12.60
C GLU A 195 -17.06 7.28 -13.15
N ILE A 196 -16.70 6.31 -12.32
CA ILE A 196 -16.10 5.04 -12.77
C ILE A 196 -17.01 4.36 -13.79
N MET A 197 -18.30 4.20 -13.45
CA MET A 197 -19.26 3.55 -14.31
C MET A 197 -19.45 4.29 -15.64
N THR A 198 -19.39 5.62 -15.63
CA THR A 198 -19.51 6.45 -16.84
C THR A 198 -18.26 6.36 -17.69
N HIS A 199 -17.09 6.42 -17.10
CA HIS A 199 -15.80 6.33 -17.77
C HIS A 199 -15.65 4.98 -18.50
N TYR A 200 -15.85 3.88 -17.79
CA TYR A 200 -15.66 2.54 -18.35
C TYR A 200 -16.87 1.96 -19.12
N LYS A 201 -17.95 2.71 -19.28
CA LYS A 201 -18.98 2.40 -20.30
C LYS A 201 -18.50 2.65 -21.72
N GLN A 202 -17.49 3.49 -21.91
CA GLN A 202 -16.87 3.72 -23.22
C GLN A 202 -16.09 2.48 -23.62
N GLU A 203 -16.27 2.01 -24.84
CA GLU A 203 -15.71 0.74 -25.30
C GLU A 203 -14.17 0.73 -25.29
N THR A 204 -13.56 1.87 -25.62
CA THR A 204 -12.10 2.07 -25.55
C THR A 204 -11.57 1.91 -24.11
N GLU A 205 -12.27 2.48 -23.13
CA GLU A 205 -11.87 2.42 -21.73
C GLU A 205 -12.15 1.04 -21.13
N TYR A 206 -13.29 0.41 -21.47
CA TYR A 206 -13.56 -0.97 -21.07
C TYR A 206 -12.51 -1.95 -21.62
N LYS A 207 -12.04 -1.72 -22.83
CA LYS A 207 -10.97 -2.53 -23.43
C LYS A 207 -9.68 -2.49 -22.60
N LYS A 208 -9.32 -1.33 -22.03
CA LYS A 208 -8.16 -1.23 -21.10
C LYS A 208 -8.30 -2.09 -19.86
N LEU A 209 -9.54 -2.24 -19.31
CA LEU A 209 -9.78 -3.17 -18.22
C LEU A 209 -9.50 -4.63 -18.65
N VAL A 210 -9.99 -5.00 -19.83
CA VAL A 210 -9.82 -6.36 -20.36
C VAL A 210 -8.34 -6.67 -20.66
N GLU A 211 -7.61 -5.70 -21.20
CA GLU A 211 -6.19 -5.82 -21.53
C GLU A 211 -5.26 -5.71 -20.31
N GLY A 212 -5.80 -5.31 -19.15
CA GLY A 212 -5.05 -5.18 -17.92
C GLY A 212 -4.22 -3.89 -17.85
N GLU A 213 -4.58 -2.89 -18.61
CA GLU A 213 -4.00 -1.54 -18.56
C GLU A 213 -4.64 -0.66 -17.48
N ALA A 214 -5.85 -1.03 -17.02
CA ALA A 214 -6.58 -0.38 -15.94
C ALA A 214 -7.30 -1.40 -15.06
N GLY A 215 -7.80 -0.98 -13.89
CA GLY A 215 -8.49 -1.86 -12.95
C GLY A 215 -7.61 -2.99 -12.43
N ILE A 216 -6.33 -2.72 -12.22
CA ILE A 216 -5.31 -3.65 -11.72
C ILE A 216 -4.88 -3.24 -10.32
N ASN A 217 -4.21 -4.13 -9.61
CA ASN A 217 -3.53 -3.76 -8.37
C ASN A 217 -2.20 -3.06 -8.73
N VAL A 218 -2.18 -1.73 -8.64
CA VAL A 218 -1.05 -0.87 -8.99
C VAL A 218 0.24 -1.30 -8.28
N MET A 219 0.16 -1.62 -6.98
CA MET A 219 1.33 -2.07 -6.20
C MET A 219 1.95 -3.35 -6.77
N TYR A 220 1.14 -4.36 -7.03
CA TYR A 220 1.64 -5.64 -7.55
C TYR A 220 2.08 -5.57 -9.00
N HIS A 221 1.43 -4.74 -9.81
CA HIS A 221 1.80 -4.55 -11.21
C HIS A 221 3.22 -3.98 -11.33
N TYR A 222 3.48 -2.84 -10.69
CA TYR A 222 4.80 -2.21 -10.75
C TYR A 222 5.88 -3.00 -9.98
N HIS A 223 5.51 -3.69 -8.89
CA HIS A 223 6.45 -4.61 -8.24
C HIS A 223 6.90 -5.71 -9.21
N ALA A 224 5.97 -6.35 -9.91
CA ALA A 224 6.30 -7.38 -10.89
C ALA A 224 7.13 -6.82 -12.05
N ASP A 225 6.82 -5.61 -12.53
CA ASP A 225 7.58 -4.96 -13.59
C ASP A 225 9.05 -4.74 -13.20
N VAL A 226 9.31 -4.21 -12.01
CA VAL A 226 10.69 -4.03 -11.50
C VAL A 226 11.39 -5.39 -11.36
N MET A 227 10.72 -6.39 -10.76
CA MET A 227 11.33 -7.70 -10.54
C MET A 227 11.67 -8.44 -11.85
N VAL A 228 10.90 -8.23 -12.91
CA VAL A 228 11.12 -8.90 -14.20
C VAL A 228 12.10 -8.12 -15.09
N ASN A 229 11.96 -6.80 -15.15
CA ASN A 229 12.60 -5.99 -16.16
C ASN A 229 13.78 -5.13 -15.64
N TYR A 230 13.82 -4.82 -14.33
CA TYR A 230 14.75 -3.83 -13.77
C TYR A 230 15.42 -4.27 -12.47
N MET A 231 15.44 -5.59 -12.19
CA MET A 231 16.03 -6.08 -10.94
C MET A 231 17.52 -5.77 -10.81
N SER A 232 18.27 -5.76 -11.91
CA SER A 232 19.68 -5.42 -11.93
C SER A 232 19.95 -3.95 -11.62
N GLU A 233 19.05 -3.08 -12.04
CA GLU A 233 19.14 -1.62 -11.81
C GLU A 233 18.64 -1.24 -10.43
N TRP A 234 17.74 -2.05 -9.86
CA TRP A 234 17.25 -1.86 -8.49
C TRP A 234 18.26 -2.34 -7.44
N SER A 235 18.99 -3.43 -7.69
CA SER A 235 19.94 -4.04 -6.76
C SER A 235 21.31 -3.33 -6.75
#